data_347b941e4b7986dc556cd088fa5e5c87
#
_entry.id   347b941e4b7986dc556cd088fa5e5c87
#
_cell.length_a   1.000
_cell.length_b   1.000
_cell.length_c   1.000
_cell.angle_alpha   90.00
_cell.angle_beta   90.00
_cell.angle_gamma   90.00
#
_symmetry.space_group_name_H-M   'P 1'
#
loop_
_entity.id
_entity.type
_entity.pdbx_description
1 polymer ?
#
loop_
_entity_poly.entity_id
_entity_poly.type
_entity_poly.pdbx_seq_one_letter_code
_entity_poly.pdbx_strand_id
1 'polypeptide(L)'
;MITAGTNGELLRDKKAGKMCIGTNNHVGANSNDAEIGDPYLQPGPYDGGTTRDDIIGTLLKFVPIEFVGDPSQCIAARFWSGFYNVPARVFGRRTRLRPVIEYPLYNLVDAAMIEVDETDVLAGIVDIGVPKGVKQAQLDMLAQKSGRTTCHTVDGLITGIDATTGPISYGPGKIAYFKDQIVISKGGFSAGGDSGSLVLDKEGYAVGTLFAGSEKITIANHIQSYLDLLDAELVTE
;
A
#
# COMPACT_ATOMS: atom_id res chain seq x y z
N MET A 1 -4.37 -14.68 0.93
CA MET A 1 -3.54 -14.59 2.16
C MET A 1 -4.33 -13.74 3.13
N ILE A 2 -4.44 -14.14 4.39
CA ILE A 2 -5.09 -13.30 5.40
C ILE A 2 -4.05 -12.27 5.83
N THR A 3 -4.29 -11.01 5.52
CA THR A 3 -3.43 -9.88 5.90
C THR A 3 -4.09 -9.06 6.98
N ALA A 4 -3.30 -8.39 7.79
CA ALA A 4 -3.75 -7.36 8.70
C ALA A 4 -2.94 -6.09 8.42
N GLY A 5 -3.61 -4.95 8.49
CA GLY A 5 -3.01 -3.65 8.30
C GLY A 5 -3.67 -2.60 9.18
N THR A 6 -3.35 -1.37 8.94
CA THR A 6 -3.87 -0.20 9.65
C THR A 6 -4.79 0.59 8.73
N ASN A 7 -5.91 1.05 9.26
CA ASN A 7 -6.70 2.13 8.70
C ASN A 7 -5.90 3.42 8.94
N GLY A 8 -5.38 4.02 7.88
CA GLY A 8 -4.42 5.11 7.99
C GLY A 8 -5.07 6.45 8.28
N GLU A 9 -5.72 6.99 7.30
CA GLU A 9 -6.32 8.32 7.33
C GLU A 9 -7.71 8.31 6.71
N LEU A 10 -8.50 9.34 7.01
CA LEU A 10 -9.71 9.62 6.25
C LEU A 10 -9.39 10.45 5.02
N LEU A 11 -9.96 10.02 3.92
CA LEU A 11 -9.84 10.63 2.60
C LEU A 11 -11.22 11.01 2.07
N ARG A 12 -11.25 11.97 1.18
CA ARG A 12 -12.41 12.27 0.34
C ARG A 12 -12.05 12.00 -1.13
N ASP A 13 -12.81 11.13 -1.79
CA ASP A 13 -12.68 10.93 -3.24
C ASP A 13 -13.03 12.23 -3.99
N LYS A 14 -12.11 12.77 -4.78
CA LYS A 14 -12.31 14.06 -5.48
C LYS A 14 -13.42 14.01 -6.51
N LYS A 15 -13.64 12.84 -7.11
CA LYS A 15 -14.62 12.69 -8.19
C LYS A 15 -16.04 12.53 -7.68
N ALA A 16 -16.24 11.68 -6.68
CA ALA A 16 -17.57 11.33 -6.16
C ALA A 16 -17.90 12.04 -4.83
N GLY A 17 -16.93 12.68 -4.18
CA GLY A 17 -17.09 13.31 -2.88
C GLY A 17 -17.30 12.33 -1.71
N LYS A 18 -17.09 11.04 -1.94
CA LYS A 18 -17.32 9.99 -0.95
C LYS A 18 -16.25 9.99 0.14
N MET A 19 -16.68 9.67 1.37
CA MET A 19 -15.77 9.44 2.48
C MET A 19 -15.11 8.08 2.33
N CYS A 20 -13.80 8.04 2.58
CA CYS A 20 -13.01 6.83 2.42
C CYS A 20 -11.96 6.69 3.52
N ILE A 21 -11.54 5.46 3.77
CA ILE A 21 -10.34 5.15 4.54
C ILE A 21 -9.19 4.92 3.55
N GLY A 22 -8.05 5.55 3.80
CA GLY A 22 -6.78 5.28 3.12
C GLY A 22 -6.04 4.12 3.76
N THR A 23 -5.44 3.26 2.94
CA THR A 23 -4.58 2.15 3.37
C THR A 23 -3.67 1.72 2.21
N ASN A 24 -2.87 0.67 2.39
CA ASN A 24 -2.06 0.15 1.29
C ASN A 24 -2.85 -0.80 0.38
N ASN A 25 -2.41 -0.94 -0.87
CA ASN A 25 -2.93 -1.93 -1.81
C ASN A 25 -2.79 -3.36 -1.24
N HIS A 26 -1.64 -3.71 -0.69
CA HIS A 26 -1.45 -5.06 -0.14
C HIS A 26 -2.35 -5.36 1.06
N VAL A 27 -2.88 -4.33 1.73
CA VAL A 27 -3.87 -4.46 2.82
C VAL A 27 -5.29 -4.48 2.25
N GLY A 28 -5.69 -3.41 1.56
CA GLY A 28 -7.06 -3.20 1.11
C GLY A 28 -7.42 -3.96 -0.17
N ALA A 29 -6.45 -4.18 -1.07
CA ALA A 29 -6.67 -4.84 -2.35
C ALA A 29 -5.89 -6.17 -2.50
N ASN A 30 -5.42 -6.76 -1.38
CA ASN A 30 -4.77 -8.06 -1.34
C ASN A 30 -3.65 -8.21 -2.41
N SER A 31 -2.80 -7.20 -2.56
CA SER A 31 -1.73 -7.16 -3.57
C SER A 31 -2.24 -7.40 -5.00
N ASN A 32 -3.24 -6.62 -5.42
CA ASN A 32 -3.97 -6.65 -6.68
C ASN A 32 -4.95 -7.83 -6.87
N ASP A 33 -5.13 -8.70 -5.90
CA ASP A 33 -5.99 -9.88 -6.08
C ASP A 33 -7.47 -9.61 -5.72
N ALA A 34 -7.78 -8.46 -5.12
CA ALA A 34 -9.14 -8.07 -4.80
C ALA A 34 -9.84 -7.38 -5.99
N GLU A 35 -11.16 -7.42 -5.99
CA GLU A 35 -12.02 -6.74 -6.97
C GLU A 35 -12.64 -5.48 -6.34
N ILE A 36 -12.88 -4.45 -7.15
CA ILE A 36 -13.60 -3.25 -6.71
C ILE A 36 -14.99 -3.65 -6.20
N GLY A 37 -15.35 -3.19 -5.00
CA GLY A 37 -16.58 -3.57 -4.32
C GLY A 37 -16.41 -4.70 -3.30
N ASP A 38 -15.24 -5.33 -3.22
CA ASP A 38 -14.96 -6.34 -2.17
C ASP A 38 -15.13 -5.74 -0.77
N PRO A 39 -15.69 -6.51 0.18
CA PRO A 39 -15.93 -6.05 1.55
C PRO A 39 -14.61 -5.81 2.30
N TYR A 40 -14.55 -4.72 3.04
CA TYR A 40 -13.45 -4.38 3.93
C TYR A 40 -13.88 -4.50 5.38
N LEU A 41 -13.05 -5.15 6.21
CA LEU A 41 -13.41 -5.58 7.55
C LEU A 41 -12.60 -4.85 8.63
N GLN A 42 -13.28 -4.51 9.74
CA GLN A 42 -12.65 -4.09 10.99
C GLN A 42 -13.36 -4.75 12.19
N PRO A 43 -12.66 -5.62 12.96
CA PRO A 43 -11.26 -6.02 12.74
C PRO A 43 -11.07 -6.81 11.45
N GLY A 44 -9.80 -6.85 10.97
CA GLY A 44 -9.46 -7.67 9.81
C GLY A 44 -9.53 -9.19 10.11
N PRO A 45 -9.54 -10.06 9.09
CA PRO A 45 -9.67 -11.50 9.28
C PRO A 45 -8.55 -12.11 10.14
N TYR A 46 -7.36 -11.52 10.15
CA TYR A 46 -6.25 -11.95 11.03
C TYR A 46 -6.58 -11.78 12.52
N ASP A 47 -7.42 -10.80 12.84
CA ASP A 47 -7.86 -10.48 14.20
C ASP A 47 -9.26 -11.03 14.52
N GLY A 48 -9.75 -11.96 13.68
CA GLY A 48 -11.01 -12.67 13.89
C GLY A 48 -12.24 -12.01 13.25
N GLY A 49 -12.05 -10.94 12.48
CA GLY A 49 -13.15 -10.29 11.74
C GLY A 49 -13.80 -11.21 10.70
N THR A 50 -15.10 -11.06 10.53
CA THR A 50 -15.94 -11.87 9.65
C THR A 50 -16.74 -11.00 8.69
N THR A 51 -17.06 -11.54 7.51
CA THR A 51 -17.92 -10.85 6.53
C THR A 51 -19.38 -10.75 6.96
N ARG A 52 -19.75 -11.31 8.10
CA ARG A 52 -21.10 -11.27 8.61
C ARG A 52 -21.40 -9.99 9.40
N ASP A 53 -20.49 -9.62 10.31
CA ASP A 53 -20.78 -8.61 11.33
C ASP A 53 -19.75 -7.45 11.35
N ASP A 54 -18.64 -7.55 10.61
CA ASP A 54 -17.49 -6.66 10.74
C ASP A 54 -17.16 -5.87 9.45
N ILE A 55 -18.09 -5.80 8.49
CA ILE A 55 -17.94 -5.00 7.29
C ILE A 55 -18.08 -3.52 7.65
N ILE A 56 -17.03 -2.72 7.41
CA ILE A 56 -17.06 -1.27 7.62
C ILE A 56 -17.07 -0.48 6.30
N GLY A 57 -16.87 -1.16 5.17
CA GLY A 57 -16.84 -0.51 3.87
C GLY A 57 -16.54 -1.47 2.74
N THR A 58 -16.30 -0.91 1.55
CA THR A 58 -15.96 -1.67 0.34
C THR A 58 -14.79 -1.05 -0.39
N LEU A 59 -13.98 -1.88 -1.06
CA LEU A 59 -12.86 -1.42 -1.87
C LEU A 59 -13.36 -0.52 -3.02
N LEU A 60 -13.02 0.76 -2.98
CA LEU A 60 -13.40 1.73 -4.00
C LEU A 60 -12.38 1.82 -5.12
N LYS A 61 -11.09 1.89 -4.76
CA LYS A 61 -9.99 2.14 -5.69
C LYS A 61 -8.67 1.66 -5.10
N PHE A 62 -7.74 1.25 -5.96
CA PHE A 62 -6.34 1.03 -5.58
C PHE A 62 -5.42 1.36 -6.73
N VAL A 63 -4.16 1.61 -6.43
CA VAL A 63 -3.08 1.75 -7.41
C VAL A 63 -2.48 0.36 -7.63
N PRO A 64 -2.55 -0.23 -8.84
CA PRO A 64 -1.98 -1.55 -9.09
C PRO A 64 -0.46 -1.56 -8.85
N ILE A 65 0.02 -2.60 -8.16
CA ILE A 65 1.45 -2.84 -7.96
C ILE A 65 1.96 -3.69 -9.13
N GLU A 66 2.99 -3.20 -9.80
CA GLU A 66 3.70 -3.94 -10.85
C GLU A 66 4.72 -4.89 -10.21
N PHE A 67 4.54 -6.19 -10.43
CA PHE A 67 5.44 -7.22 -9.89
C PHE A 67 6.46 -7.68 -10.93
N VAL A 68 7.66 -8.01 -10.47
CA VAL A 68 8.70 -8.62 -11.33
C VAL A 68 8.24 -9.98 -11.81
N GLY A 69 8.40 -10.24 -13.12
CA GLY A 69 7.99 -11.48 -13.72
C GLY A 69 6.50 -11.56 -14.07
N ASP A 70 5.77 -10.46 -13.97
CA ASP A 70 4.39 -10.39 -14.47
C ASP A 70 4.33 -10.72 -15.96
N PRO A 71 3.21 -11.31 -16.43
CA PRO A 71 3.07 -11.69 -17.83
C PRO A 71 3.22 -10.49 -18.76
N SER A 72 4.15 -10.55 -19.70
CA SER A 72 4.32 -9.50 -20.70
C SER A 72 3.09 -9.34 -21.58
N GLN A 73 2.65 -8.09 -21.77
CA GLN A 73 1.60 -7.73 -22.72
C GLN A 73 2.12 -7.60 -24.17
N CYS A 74 3.42 -7.79 -24.41
CA CYS A 74 4.01 -7.74 -25.74
C CYS A 74 3.44 -8.82 -26.65
N ILE A 75 2.71 -8.41 -27.69
CA ILE A 75 2.05 -9.29 -28.65
C ILE A 75 3.07 -10.22 -29.34
N ALA A 76 4.24 -9.68 -29.72
CA ALA A 76 5.29 -10.48 -30.37
C ALA A 76 5.83 -11.56 -29.43
N ALA A 77 6.11 -11.22 -28.16
CA ALA A 77 6.61 -12.19 -27.16
C ALA A 77 5.57 -13.30 -26.89
N ARG A 78 4.30 -12.95 -26.81
CA ARG A 78 3.18 -13.90 -26.64
C ARG A 78 3.03 -14.81 -27.87
N PHE A 79 3.14 -14.26 -29.08
CA PHE A 79 3.07 -15.01 -30.31
C PHE A 79 4.22 -16.04 -30.38
N TRP A 80 5.47 -15.65 -30.18
CA TRP A 80 6.62 -16.55 -30.24
C TRP A 80 6.62 -17.58 -29.12
N SER A 81 6.17 -17.25 -27.93
CA SER A 81 6.00 -18.22 -26.84
C SER A 81 4.92 -19.26 -27.19
N GLY A 82 3.82 -18.84 -27.79
CA GLY A 82 2.76 -19.72 -28.29
C GLY A 82 3.28 -20.66 -29.36
N PHE A 83 4.01 -20.13 -30.36
CA PHE A 83 4.62 -20.87 -31.43
C PHE A 83 5.56 -21.97 -30.94
N TYR A 84 6.34 -21.75 -29.90
CA TYR A 84 7.16 -22.75 -29.24
C TYR A 84 6.34 -23.72 -28.37
N ASN A 85 5.41 -23.20 -27.57
CA ASN A 85 4.71 -23.98 -26.56
C ASN A 85 3.73 -25.02 -27.15
N VAL A 86 3.10 -24.71 -28.29
CA VAL A 86 2.16 -25.64 -28.94
C VAL A 86 2.88 -26.94 -29.40
N PRO A 87 3.95 -26.91 -30.22
CA PRO A 87 4.70 -28.11 -30.55
C PRO A 87 5.30 -28.79 -29.31
N ALA A 88 5.83 -28.04 -28.38
CA ALA A 88 6.38 -28.59 -27.13
C ALA A 88 5.34 -29.37 -26.32
N ARG A 89 4.07 -28.97 -26.37
CA ARG A 89 2.97 -29.71 -25.74
C ARG A 89 2.65 -30.99 -26.50
N VAL A 90 2.58 -30.91 -27.84
CA VAL A 90 2.29 -32.04 -28.69
C VAL A 90 3.37 -33.16 -28.56
N PHE A 91 4.64 -32.78 -28.48
CA PHE A 91 5.76 -33.71 -28.29
C PHE A 91 6.04 -34.05 -26.81
N GLY A 92 5.11 -33.79 -25.90
CA GLY A 92 5.22 -34.17 -24.49
C GLY A 92 6.35 -33.48 -23.71
N ARG A 93 6.96 -32.42 -24.24
CA ARG A 93 8.00 -31.67 -23.53
C ARG A 93 7.41 -30.94 -22.35
N ARG A 94 8.12 -30.95 -21.23
CA ARG A 94 7.69 -30.25 -19.99
C ARG A 94 8.09 -28.77 -19.97
N THR A 95 9.13 -28.37 -20.72
CA THR A 95 9.59 -26.99 -20.81
C THR A 95 8.58 -26.12 -21.54
N ARG A 96 8.32 -24.93 -21.01
CA ARG A 96 7.45 -23.88 -21.58
C ARG A 96 8.17 -22.55 -21.57
N LEU A 97 7.94 -21.75 -22.61
CA LEU A 97 8.35 -20.34 -22.63
C LEU A 97 7.21 -19.50 -22.06
N ARG A 98 7.54 -18.65 -21.11
CA ARG A 98 6.61 -17.66 -20.53
C ARG A 98 7.20 -16.27 -20.78
N PRO A 99 6.54 -15.42 -21.59
CA PRO A 99 6.98 -14.04 -21.73
C PRO A 99 6.66 -13.29 -20.45
N VAL A 100 7.69 -12.72 -19.84
CA VAL A 100 7.59 -11.94 -18.60
C VAL A 100 8.20 -10.56 -18.80
N ILE A 101 7.85 -9.63 -17.95
CA ILE A 101 8.50 -8.33 -17.85
C ILE A 101 9.81 -8.55 -17.07
N GLU A 102 10.95 -8.28 -17.70
CA GLU A 102 12.27 -8.57 -17.13
C GLU A 102 12.83 -7.41 -16.29
N TYR A 103 12.51 -6.18 -16.67
CA TYR A 103 12.99 -5.01 -15.94
C TYR A 103 12.11 -4.70 -14.75
N PRO A 104 12.70 -4.34 -13.59
CA PRO A 104 11.89 -3.90 -12.47
C PRO A 104 11.16 -2.62 -12.88
N LEU A 105 9.85 -2.71 -13.01
CA LEU A 105 9.01 -1.53 -13.02
C LEU A 105 9.01 -0.97 -11.61
N TYR A 106 9.35 0.31 -11.48
CA TYR A 106 9.34 0.97 -10.18
C TYR A 106 7.95 1.53 -9.91
N ASN A 107 7.33 1.01 -8.87
CA ASN A 107 6.10 1.58 -8.33
C ASN A 107 6.41 2.89 -7.59
N LEU A 108 5.44 3.79 -7.54
CA LEU A 108 5.54 5.04 -6.78
C LEU A 108 4.85 4.93 -5.42
N VAL A 109 3.76 4.16 -5.36
CA VAL A 109 2.98 4.00 -4.13
C VAL A 109 2.42 2.59 -4.00
N ASP A 110 2.18 2.18 -2.77
CA ASP A 110 1.37 1.05 -2.37
C ASP A 110 0.12 1.64 -1.71
N ALA A 111 -1.01 1.72 -2.44
CA ALA A 111 -2.15 2.55 -2.05
C ALA A 111 -3.50 1.93 -2.42
N ALA A 112 -4.44 2.00 -1.50
CA ALA A 112 -5.85 1.64 -1.70
C ALA A 112 -6.77 2.59 -0.92
N MET A 113 -8.01 2.69 -1.36
CA MET A 113 -9.04 3.54 -0.79
C MET A 113 -10.33 2.74 -0.64
N ILE A 114 -10.88 2.77 0.56
CA ILE A 114 -12.06 2.02 0.98
C ILE A 114 -13.21 2.99 1.20
N GLU A 115 -14.30 2.85 0.47
CA GLU A 115 -15.52 3.64 0.69
C GLU A 115 -16.18 3.21 2.00
N VAL A 116 -16.53 4.18 2.83
CA VAL A 116 -17.13 3.98 4.14
C VAL A 116 -18.31 4.94 4.34
N ASP A 117 -19.22 4.62 5.28
CA ASP A 117 -20.21 5.58 5.74
C ASP A 117 -19.56 6.60 6.67
N GLU A 118 -19.89 7.89 6.50
CA GLU A 118 -19.36 8.97 7.36
C GLU A 118 -19.75 8.80 8.83
N THR A 119 -20.86 8.09 9.11
CA THR A 119 -21.33 7.81 10.47
C THR A 119 -20.53 6.75 11.20
N ASP A 120 -19.79 5.91 10.46
CA ASP A 120 -19.08 4.76 11.00
C ASP A 120 -17.58 5.04 11.27
N VAL A 121 -17.12 6.26 10.97
CA VAL A 121 -15.70 6.63 11.06
C VAL A 121 -15.50 7.91 11.87
N LEU A 122 -14.36 7.99 12.53
CA LEU A 122 -13.92 9.19 13.24
C LEU A 122 -12.73 9.83 12.52
N ALA A 123 -12.79 11.14 12.35
CA ALA A 123 -11.68 11.90 11.78
C ALA A 123 -10.57 12.05 12.83
N GLY A 124 -9.68 11.10 12.92
CA GLY A 124 -8.54 11.21 13.83
C GLY A 124 -7.71 9.95 13.89
N ILE A 125 -6.41 10.15 13.91
CA ILE A 125 -5.44 9.08 14.15
C ILE A 125 -5.35 8.85 15.65
N VAL A 126 -5.47 7.61 16.09
CA VAL A 126 -5.43 7.22 17.51
C VAL A 126 -4.14 7.77 18.16
N ASP A 127 -4.27 8.40 19.32
CA ASP A 127 -3.20 9.03 20.09
C ASP A 127 -2.51 10.25 19.44
N ILE A 128 -2.92 10.66 18.24
CA ILE A 128 -2.33 11.80 17.52
C ILE A 128 -3.37 12.90 17.27
N GLY A 129 -4.59 12.53 16.88
CA GLY A 129 -5.65 13.45 16.51
C GLY A 129 -5.82 13.63 15.01
N VAL A 130 -6.58 14.64 14.61
CA VAL A 130 -6.86 14.94 13.21
C VAL A 130 -5.62 15.55 12.54
N PRO A 131 -5.22 15.09 11.33
CA PRO A 131 -4.11 15.72 10.62
C PRO A 131 -4.41 17.19 10.26
N LYS A 132 -3.40 18.05 10.40
CA LYS A 132 -3.53 19.49 10.11
C LYS A 132 -3.41 19.85 8.63
N GLY A 133 -2.98 18.90 7.81
CA GLY A 133 -2.75 19.10 6.39
C GLY A 133 -1.65 18.20 5.87
N VAL A 134 -1.18 18.51 4.66
CA VAL A 134 -0.11 17.80 3.96
C VAL A 134 1.16 18.63 3.99
N LYS A 135 2.32 17.99 4.16
CA LYS A 135 3.64 18.60 4.12
C LYS A 135 4.63 17.69 3.40
N GLN A 136 5.53 18.25 2.64
CA GLN A 136 6.59 17.48 1.99
C GLN A 136 7.59 16.97 3.03
N ALA A 137 7.93 15.68 2.95
CA ALA A 137 8.96 15.10 3.79
C ALA A 137 10.33 15.76 3.50
N GLN A 138 11.12 15.97 4.54
CA GLN A 138 12.47 16.54 4.46
C GLN A 138 13.45 15.67 5.25
N LEU A 139 14.71 15.70 4.84
CA LEU A 139 15.77 15.07 5.61
C LEU A 139 15.85 15.67 7.03
N ASP A 140 16.24 14.85 7.97
CA ASP A 140 16.35 15.18 9.41
C ASP A 140 15.03 15.56 10.11
N MET A 141 13.89 15.47 9.40
CA MET A 141 12.57 15.62 10.02
C MET A 141 12.29 14.44 10.94
N LEU A 142 11.67 14.71 12.09
CA LEU A 142 11.20 13.69 13.01
C LEU A 142 9.75 13.37 12.76
N ALA A 143 9.47 12.08 12.57
CA ALA A 143 8.17 11.54 12.24
C ALA A 143 7.53 10.79 13.42
N GLN A 144 6.20 10.73 13.39
CA GLN A 144 5.37 9.90 14.26
C GLN A 144 4.31 9.17 13.45
N LYS A 145 3.77 8.09 13.99
CA LYS A 145 2.62 7.37 13.43
C LYS A 145 1.88 6.61 14.53
N SER A 146 0.64 6.24 14.29
CA SER A 146 -0.07 5.25 15.09
C SER A 146 -0.56 4.12 14.18
N GLY A 147 -0.32 2.89 14.58
CA GLY A 147 -0.64 1.71 13.79
C GLY A 147 -1.10 0.55 14.65
N ARG A 148 -1.65 -0.46 13.99
CA ARG A 148 -2.26 -1.63 14.62
C ARG A 148 -1.33 -2.35 15.60
N THR A 149 -0.05 -2.50 15.25
CA THR A 149 0.87 -3.40 15.96
C THR A 149 1.74 -2.67 16.97
N THR A 150 2.36 -1.56 16.58
CA THR A 150 3.27 -0.81 17.47
C THR A 150 2.62 0.41 18.10
N CYS A 151 1.29 0.61 17.88
CA CYS A 151 0.55 1.76 18.41
C CYS A 151 1.22 3.09 18.04
N HIS A 152 1.10 4.10 18.91
CA HIS A 152 1.74 5.40 18.71
C HIS A 152 3.26 5.29 18.91
N THR A 153 4.00 5.61 17.86
CA THR A 153 5.47 5.69 17.86
C THR A 153 5.92 7.06 17.38
N VAL A 154 6.96 7.59 18.01
CA VAL A 154 7.49 8.94 17.78
C VAL A 154 8.97 8.91 17.44
N ASP A 155 9.55 10.06 17.10
CA ASP A 155 10.98 10.26 16.87
C ASP A 155 11.62 9.34 15.82
N GLY A 156 10.86 8.96 14.80
CA GLY A 156 11.40 8.33 13.60
C GLY A 156 12.17 9.37 12.78
N LEU A 157 13.48 9.22 12.60
CA LEU A 157 14.29 10.16 11.82
C LEU A 157 14.16 9.87 10.33
N ILE A 158 13.72 10.83 9.54
CA ILE A 158 13.70 10.74 8.07
C ILE A 158 15.14 10.89 7.56
N THR A 159 15.69 9.80 7.02
CA THR A 159 17.07 9.73 6.53
C THR A 159 17.19 9.61 5.01
N GLY A 160 16.07 9.46 4.31
CA GLY A 160 15.97 9.44 2.85
C GLY A 160 14.60 9.91 2.39
N ILE A 161 14.55 10.63 1.26
CA ILE A 161 13.30 11.17 0.69
C ILE A 161 13.09 10.77 -0.78
N ASP A 162 14.14 10.29 -1.46
CA ASP A 162 14.09 9.86 -2.88
C ASP A 162 14.65 8.43 -3.00
N ALA A 163 14.35 7.57 -2.04
CA ALA A 163 14.95 6.26 -1.98
C ALA A 163 14.34 5.31 -3.02
N THR A 164 15.20 4.53 -3.67
CA THR A 164 14.79 3.36 -4.43
C THR A 164 14.92 2.14 -3.53
N THR A 165 13.84 1.38 -3.38
CA THR A 165 13.74 0.26 -2.45
C THR A 165 13.34 -1.02 -3.17
N GLY A 166 13.75 -2.13 -2.62
CA GLY A 166 13.40 -3.48 -3.09
C GLY A 166 14.61 -4.41 -3.10
N PRO A 167 14.37 -5.71 -3.33
CA PRO A 167 13.07 -6.35 -3.59
C PRO A 167 12.18 -6.40 -2.36
N ILE A 168 10.93 -5.96 -2.47
CA ILE A 168 9.90 -6.13 -1.44
C ILE A 168 9.02 -7.31 -1.83
N SER A 169 8.84 -8.26 -0.91
CA SER A 169 8.04 -9.45 -1.15
C SER A 169 6.62 -9.29 -0.61
N TYR A 170 5.65 -9.49 -1.47
CA TYR A 170 4.21 -9.51 -1.18
C TYR A 170 3.63 -10.93 -1.16
N GLY A 171 4.51 -11.93 -1.11
CA GLY A 171 4.14 -13.35 -1.11
C GLY A 171 4.79 -14.13 -2.25
N PRO A 172 4.45 -15.42 -2.42
CA PRO A 172 5.07 -16.27 -3.44
C PRO A 172 4.91 -15.69 -4.85
N GLY A 173 6.03 -15.39 -5.50
CA GLY A 173 6.06 -14.90 -6.89
C GLY A 173 5.66 -13.42 -7.06
N LYS A 174 5.37 -12.69 -5.99
CA LYS A 174 5.05 -11.26 -6.00
C LYS A 174 6.20 -10.46 -5.39
N ILE A 175 7.09 -9.95 -6.23
CA ILE A 175 8.22 -9.10 -5.83
C ILE A 175 8.07 -7.76 -6.53
N ALA A 176 8.16 -6.67 -5.79
CA ALA A 176 8.06 -5.32 -6.32
C ALA A 176 9.25 -4.46 -5.92
N TYR A 177 9.49 -3.42 -6.73
CA TYR A 177 10.46 -2.36 -6.47
C TYR A 177 9.73 -1.03 -6.44
N PHE A 178 10.21 -0.14 -5.59
CA PHE A 178 9.63 1.21 -5.45
C PHE A 178 10.74 2.24 -5.61
N LYS A 179 10.41 3.40 -6.14
CA LYS A 179 11.28 4.57 -6.20
C LYS A 179 10.59 5.76 -5.57
N ASP A 180 11.37 6.77 -5.26
CA ASP A 180 10.85 8.00 -4.68
C ASP A 180 10.15 7.73 -3.34
N GLN A 181 10.89 7.08 -2.42
CA GLN A 181 10.33 6.67 -1.13
C GLN A 181 11.01 7.37 0.04
N ILE A 182 10.23 7.57 1.11
CA ILE A 182 10.73 8.06 2.40
C ILE A 182 11.33 6.89 3.18
N VAL A 183 12.52 7.09 3.71
CA VAL A 183 13.19 6.15 4.64
C VAL A 183 13.22 6.76 6.03
N ILE A 184 12.66 6.07 7.00
CA ILE A 184 12.64 6.46 8.41
C ILE A 184 13.51 5.49 9.19
N SER A 185 14.54 6.01 9.85
CA SER A 185 15.50 5.24 10.64
C SER A 185 15.18 5.33 12.12
N LYS A 186 14.60 4.25 12.64
CA LYS A 186 14.39 4.02 14.07
C LYS A 186 14.02 2.56 14.29
N GLY A 187 14.76 1.87 15.12
CA GLY A 187 14.40 0.51 15.54
C GLY A 187 13.05 0.51 16.28
N GLY A 188 12.16 -0.43 15.90
CA GLY A 188 10.83 -0.55 16.51
C GLY A 188 9.84 0.58 16.16
N PHE A 189 10.13 1.41 15.16
CA PHE A 189 9.18 2.43 14.72
C PHE A 189 7.95 1.81 14.08
N SER A 190 8.11 0.71 13.37
CA SER A 190 7.00 -0.07 12.79
C SER A 190 7.26 -1.57 12.81
N ALA A 191 6.18 -2.33 12.69
CA ALA A 191 6.19 -3.79 12.56
C ALA A 191 5.12 -4.25 11.57
N GLY A 192 5.11 -5.55 11.25
CA GLY A 192 4.05 -6.12 10.41
C GLY A 192 2.67 -5.85 10.99
N GLY A 193 1.76 -5.33 10.18
CA GLY A 193 0.42 -4.87 10.59
C GLY A 193 0.29 -3.35 10.75
N ASP A 194 1.38 -2.60 10.78
CA ASP A 194 1.35 -1.12 10.75
C ASP A 194 1.25 -0.56 9.32
N SER A 195 1.30 -1.39 8.31
CA SER A 195 1.07 -1.02 6.91
C SER A 195 -0.25 -0.29 6.74
N GLY A 196 -0.24 0.85 6.06
CA GLY A 196 -1.36 1.77 5.93
C GLY A 196 -1.32 2.93 6.92
N SER A 197 -0.50 2.89 7.98
CA SER A 197 -0.42 4.00 8.93
C SER A 197 0.01 5.30 8.26
N LEU A 198 -0.72 6.37 8.54
CA LEU A 198 -0.30 7.72 8.19
C LEU A 198 0.94 8.10 9.00
N VAL A 199 1.95 8.60 8.28
CA VAL A 199 3.17 9.16 8.88
C VAL A 199 3.03 10.68 8.93
N LEU A 200 3.16 11.24 10.13
CA LEU A 200 3.05 12.68 10.36
C LEU A 200 4.37 13.23 10.91
N ASP A 201 4.61 14.53 10.70
CA ASP A 201 5.66 15.22 11.42
C ASP A 201 5.25 15.50 12.89
N LYS A 202 6.14 16.09 13.69
CA LYS A 202 5.85 16.43 15.08
C LYS A 202 4.75 17.48 15.26
N GLU A 203 4.47 18.25 14.21
CA GLU A 203 3.46 19.30 14.22
C GLU A 203 2.07 18.78 13.85
N GLY A 204 1.96 17.53 13.37
CA GLY A 204 0.71 16.89 12.96
C GLY A 204 0.38 17.03 11.47
N TYR A 205 1.36 17.39 10.62
CA TYR A 205 1.18 17.36 9.17
C TYR A 205 1.53 16.00 8.58
N ALA A 206 0.70 15.51 7.70
CA ALA A 206 0.92 14.26 6.98
C ALA A 206 2.10 14.40 6.00
N VAL A 207 3.05 13.48 6.05
CA VAL A 207 4.22 13.45 5.17
C VAL A 207 4.29 12.19 4.32
N GLY A 208 3.67 11.08 4.76
CA GLY A 208 3.70 9.82 4.01
C GLY A 208 2.75 8.77 4.55
N THR A 209 2.70 7.61 3.86
CA THR A 209 1.94 6.42 4.26
C THR A 209 2.86 5.23 4.32
N LEU A 210 2.97 4.60 5.48
CA LEU A 210 3.85 3.45 5.74
C LEU A 210 3.37 2.21 4.97
N PHE A 211 4.28 1.51 4.28
CA PHE A 211 3.92 0.28 3.58
C PHE A 211 4.91 -0.87 3.73
N ALA A 212 6.15 -0.61 4.10
CA ALA A 212 7.17 -1.64 4.26
C ALA A 212 8.20 -1.25 5.32
N GLY A 213 9.02 -2.19 5.73
CA GLY A 213 10.09 -1.93 6.68
C GLY A 213 10.83 -3.18 7.12
N SER A 214 11.76 -2.97 8.04
CA SER A 214 12.52 -3.98 8.75
C SER A 214 12.61 -3.59 10.22
N GLU A 215 13.34 -4.36 11.02
CA GLU A 215 13.58 -4.02 12.43
C GLU A 215 14.27 -2.65 12.65
N LYS A 216 14.96 -2.11 11.63
CA LYS A 216 15.77 -0.89 11.76
C LYS A 216 15.26 0.30 10.99
N ILE A 217 14.55 0.05 9.88
CA ILE A 217 14.05 1.09 8.98
C ILE A 217 12.60 0.84 8.63
N THR A 218 11.89 1.94 8.41
CA THR A 218 10.52 1.97 7.88
C THR A 218 10.52 2.70 6.55
N ILE A 219 9.74 2.23 5.61
CA ILE A 219 9.59 2.82 4.27
C ILE A 219 8.16 3.31 4.12
N ALA A 220 8.03 4.54 3.66
CA ALA A 220 6.74 5.17 3.42
C ALA A 220 6.67 5.80 2.03
N ASN A 221 5.48 5.75 1.42
CA ASN A 221 5.17 6.54 0.23
C ASN A 221 5.12 8.02 0.60
N HIS A 222 5.46 8.92 -0.32
CA HIS A 222 5.15 10.34 -0.16
C HIS A 222 3.64 10.56 -0.18
N ILE A 223 3.13 11.34 0.78
CA ILE A 223 1.69 11.57 0.91
C ILE A 223 1.10 12.22 -0.34
N GLN A 224 1.82 13.16 -0.99
CA GLN A 224 1.32 13.81 -2.19
C GLN A 224 1.13 12.82 -3.34
N SER A 225 2.14 11.96 -3.61
CA SER A 225 2.05 10.92 -4.64
C SER A 225 0.92 9.92 -4.35
N TYR A 226 0.73 9.59 -3.09
CA TYR A 226 -0.34 8.72 -2.63
C TYR A 226 -1.72 9.32 -2.91
N LEU A 227 -1.94 10.57 -2.54
CA LEU A 227 -3.21 11.29 -2.76
C LEU A 227 -3.49 11.54 -4.24
N ASP A 228 -2.48 11.93 -5.02
CA ASP A 228 -2.63 12.21 -6.44
C ASP A 228 -3.00 10.96 -7.24
N LEU A 229 -2.35 9.82 -6.97
CA LEU A 229 -2.63 8.57 -7.67
C LEU A 229 -3.98 7.95 -7.27
N LEU A 230 -4.45 8.21 -6.07
CA LEU A 230 -5.80 7.84 -5.63
C LEU A 230 -6.87 8.86 -6.05
N ASP A 231 -6.50 10.02 -6.59
CA ASP A 231 -7.41 11.14 -6.87
C ASP A 231 -8.26 11.51 -5.64
N ALA A 232 -7.57 11.69 -4.51
CA ALA A 232 -8.17 11.88 -3.20
C ALA A 232 -7.63 13.13 -2.48
N GLU A 233 -8.38 13.59 -1.49
CA GLU A 233 -7.98 14.65 -0.56
C GLU A 233 -7.95 14.10 0.86
N LEU A 234 -6.95 14.55 1.63
CA LEU A 234 -6.87 14.23 3.07
C LEU A 234 -7.95 15.03 3.81
N VAL A 235 -8.68 14.33 4.69
CA VAL A 235 -9.59 15.00 5.63
C VAL A 235 -8.75 15.60 6.76
N THR A 236 -8.90 16.90 6.99
CA THR A 236 -8.12 17.69 7.95
C THR A 236 -9.03 18.41 8.94
N GLU A 237 -8.43 19.05 9.96
CA GLU A 237 -9.13 19.92 10.90
C GLU A 237 -9.92 21.04 10.21
#